data_e7fb901315d1a344c8c4fc3a633d9ec6
#
_entry.id   e7fb901315d1a344c8c4fc3a633d9ec6
#
_cell.length_a   1.000
_cell.length_b   1.000
_cell.length_c   1.000
_cell.angle_alpha   90.00
_cell.angle_beta   90.00
_cell.angle_gamma   90.00
#
_symmetry.space_group_name_H-M   'P 1'
#
loop_
_entity.id
_entity.type
_entity.pdbx_description
1 polymer ?
#
loop_
_entity_poly.entity_id
_entity_poly.type
_entity_poly.pdbx_seq_one_letter_code
_entity_poly.pdbx_strand_id
1 'polypeptide(L)'
;MDIIAVPDLCGMAARRDPELERIAASESLIIVACYPRAVQWLFHAANVSLPETVKILNMRVQSIDEIKNILLKEKNETEPHNKNIILNRKEDEWIPWFPVIDYGRCKSCKQCASFCLFGAFEVTRDGKVVVSNPDHCKTNCPACARICPEAAIMFPKLEESPINGDEIRDEQETRALIKLNTEVMLGNDVYAALTERRRKAKHRLLKLKKNAEAQAYRERQKYVEKSQ
;
A
#
# COMPACT_ATOMS: atom_id res chain seq x y z
N MET A 1 -28.97 8.71 -0.33
CA MET A 1 -27.63 8.09 -0.19
C MET A 1 -26.81 8.44 -1.41
N ASP A 2 -25.73 9.15 -1.24
CA ASP A 2 -24.82 9.51 -2.33
C ASP A 2 -23.79 8.39 -2.54
N ILE A 3 -23.47 8.12 -3.80
CA ILE A 3 -22.50 7.07 -4.16
C ILE A 3 -21.30 7.72 -4.85
N ILE A 4 -20.11 7.42 -4.35
CA ILE A 4 -18.85 7.83 -4.95
C ILE A 4 -18.13 6.56 -5.43
N ALA A 5 -18.03 6.39 -6.73
CA ALA A 5 -17.26 5.31 -7.32
C ALA A 5 -15.81 5.77 -7.55
N VAL A 6 -14.86 5.05 -6.96
CA VAL A 6 -13.42 5.34 -7.12
C VAL A 6 -12.77 4.29 -8.03
N PRO A 7 -11.86 4.69 -8.93
CA PRO A 7 -11.30 3.78 -9.92
C PRO A 7 -10.29 2.79 -9.32
N ASP A 8 -9.50 3.23 -8.35
CA ASP A 8 -8.47 2.41 -7.69
C ASP A 8 -8.03 3.05 -6.37
N LEU A 9 -8.55 2.51 -5.26
CA LEU A 9 -8.22 3.00 -3.92
C LEU A 9 -6.71 2.88 -3.61
N CYS A 10 -6.04 1.82 -4.07
CA CYS A 10 -4.59 1.68 -3.89
C CYS A 10 -3.82 2.80 -4.60
N GLY A 11 -4.22 3.14 -5.82
CA GLY A 11 -3.62 4.24 -6.59
C GLY A 11 -3.84 5.60 -5.93
N MET A 12 -5.05 5.85 -5.45
CA MET A 12 -5.37 7.07 -4.71
C MET A 12 -4.53 7.17 -3.42
N ALA A 13 -4.43 6.08 -2.66
CA ALA A 13 -3.62 6.04 -1.45
C ALA A 13 -2.13 6.29 -1.71
N ALA A 14 -1.56 5.67 -2.74
CA ALA A 14 -0.16 5.86 -3.10
C ALA A 14 0.18 7.31 -3.50
N ARG A 15 -0.75 7.98 -4.19
CA ARG A 15 -0.60 9.38 -4.60
C ARG A 15 -1.04 10.38 -3.53
N ARG A 16 -1.57 9.92 -2.40
CA ARG A 16 -2.18 10.74 -1.36
C ARG A 16 -3.23 11.69 -1.94
N ASP A 17 -4.15 11.11 -2.71
CA ASP A 17 -5.19 11.85 -3.42
C ASP A 17 -6.09 12.60 -2.41
N PRO A 18 -6.27 13.93 -2.55
CA PRO A 18 -7.06 14.73 -1.62
C PRO A 18 -8.54 14.32 -1.56
N GLU A 19 -9.06 13.64 -2.58
CA GLU A 19 -10.42 13.11 -2.54
C GLU A 19 -10.64 12.10 -1.40
N LEU A 20 -9.59 11.40 -0.95
CA LEU A 20 -9.69 10.48 0.20
C LEU A 20 -10.03 11.21 1.50
N GLU A 21 -9.50 12.42 1.70
CA GLU A 21 -9.84 13.25 2.86
C GLU A 21 -11.29 13.71 2.79
N ARG A 22 -11.75 14.14 1.60
CA ARG A 22 -13.16 14.53 1.37
C ARG A 22 -14.12 13.36 1.62
N ILE A 23 -13.78 12.16 1.18
CA ILE A 23 -14.56 10.94 1.41
C ILE A 23 -14.63 10.62 2.91
N ALA A 24 -13.49 10.66 3.61
CA ALA A 24 -13.41 10.35 5.03
C ALA A 24 -14.13 11.36 5.94
N ALA A 25 -14.36 12.59 5.47
CA ALA A 25 -15.07 13.62 6.20
C ALA A 25 -16.60 13.39 6.27
N SER A 26 -17.14 12.37 5.62
CA SER A 26 -18.56 12.06 5.65
C SER A 26 -18.96 11.49 7.01
N GLU A 27 -20.03 12.03 7.62
CA GLU A 27 -20.51 11.60 8.95
C GLU A 27 -21.02 10.14 8.97
N SER A 28 -21.60 9.70 7.86
CA SER A 28 -22.12 8.34 7.69
C SER A 28 -21.50 7.70 6.45
N LEU A 29 -20.31 7.10 6.64
CA LEU A 29 -19.52 6.53 5.56
C LEU A 29 -19.61 5.01 5.53
N ILE A 30 -20.01 4.45 4.40
CA ILE A 30 -19.91 3.03 4.09
C ILE A 30 -18.94 2.85 2.92
N ILE A 31 -17.89 2.09 3.12
CA ILE A 31 -16.91 1.78 2.09
C ILE A 31 -17.12 0.33 1.63
N VAL A 32 -17.36 0.14 0.33
CA VAL A 32 -17.40 -1.18 -0.30
C VAL A 32 -16.10 -1.38 -1.06
N ALA A 33 -15.22 -2.23 -0.54
CA ALA A 33 -13.89 -2.42 -1.12
C ALA A 33 -13.33 -3.82 -0.80
N CYS A 34 -11.99 -3.94 -0.73
CA CYS A 34 -11.31 -5.16 -0.30
C CYS A 34 -11.37 -5.36 1.22
N TYR A 35 -10.43 -6.07 1.81
CA TYR A 35 -10.39 -6.38 3.24
C TYR A 35 -10.36 -5.12 4.13
N PRO A 36 -11.16 -5.06 5.20
CA PRO A 36 -11.26 -3.89 6.09
C PRO A 36 -9.90 -3.40 6.63
N ARG A 37 -9.05 -4.33 7.06
CA ARG A 37 -7.69 -4.03 7.52
C ARG A 37 -6.87 -3.31 6.44
N ALA A 38 -6.92 -3.77 5.20
CA ALA A 38 -6.23 -3.14 4.09
C ALA A 38 -6.79 -1.72 3.79
N VAL A 39 -8.10 -1.57 3.77
CA VAL A 39 -8.76 -0.28 3.51
C VAL A 39 -8.37 0.75 4.56
N GLN A 40 -8.43 0.40 5.85
CA GLN A 40 -8.05 1.28 6.95
C GLN A 40 -6.62 1.82 6.77
N TRP A 41 -5.67 0.93 6.46
CA TRP A 41 -4.27 1.31 6.33
C TRP A 41 -3.94 1.95 4.98
N LEU A 42 -4.76 1.78 3.94
CA LEU A 42 -4.67 2.56 2.71
C LEU A 42 -5.01 4.04 2.96
N PHE A 43 -6.08 4.34 3.69
CA PHE A 43 -6.39 5.72 4.08
C PHE A 43 -5.28 6.31 4.95
N HIS A 44 -4.79 5.55 5.93
CA HIS A 44 -3.65 6.00 6.75
C HIS A 44 -2.39 6.27 5.90
N ALA A 45 -2.09 5.47 4.89
CA ALA A 45 -0.96 5.70 3.97
C ALA A 45 -1.10 7.02 3.18
N ALA A 46 -2.34 7.46 2.95
CA ALA A 46 -2.64 8.78 2.37
C ALA A 46 -2.62 9.92 3.40
N ASN A 47 -2.27 9.66 4.66
CA ASN A 47 -2.35 10.57 5.82
C ASN A 47 -3.81 10.96 6.18
N VAL A 48 -4.77 10.10 5.88
CA VAL A 48 -6.19 10.28 6.19
C VAL A 48 -6.59 9.28 7.27
N SER A 49 -7.26 9.76 8.31
CA SER A 49 -7.85 8.90 9.34
C SER A 49 -9.31 8.64 9.03
N LEU A 50 -9.70 7.38 9.01
CA LEU A 50 -11.12 7.02 8.93
C LEU A 50 -11.78 7.18 10.30
N PRO A 51 -13.05 7.65 10.37
CA PRO A 51 -13.81 7.68 11.62
C PRO A 51 -14.04 6.24 12.13
N GLU A 52 -14.11 6.08 13.45
CA GLU A 52 -14.39 4.75 14.07
C GLU A 52 -15.77 4.19 13.67
N THR A 53 -16.68 5.07 13.28
CA THR A 53 -18.03 4.73 12.83
C THR A 53 -18.11 4.19 11.40
N VAL A 54 -16.99 4.24 10.65
CA VAL A 54 -16.98 3.78 9.25
C VAL A 54 -17.31 2.29 9.16
N LYS A 55 -18.22 1.95 8.26
CA LYS A 55 -18.54 0.56 7.94
C LYS A 55 -17.83 0.15 6.66
N ILE A 56 -16.99 -0.87 6.75
CA ILE A 56 -16.26 -1.38 5.58
C ILE A 56 -16.84 -2.74 5.20
N LEU A 57 -17.42 -2.85 4.00
CA LEU A 57 -17.96 -4.07 3.43
C LEU A 57 -16.93 -4.70 2.51
N ASN A 58 -16.65 -5.99 2.74
CA ASN A 58 -15.60 -6.71 2.03
C ASN A 58 -16.17 -7.41 0.79
N MET A 59 -16.02 -6.79 -0.38
CA MET A 59 -16.48 -7.33 -1.66
C MET A 59 -15.70 -8.58 -2.15
N ARG A 60 -14.64 -8.99 -1.46
CA ARG A 60 -13.92 -10.23 -1.78
C ARG A 60 -14.49 -11.46 -1.09
N VAL A 61 -15.28 -11.25 -0.03
CA VAL A 61 -15.85 -12.33 0.80
C VAL A 61 -17.37 -12.30 0.76
N GLN A 62 -17.96 -11.09 0.81
CA GLN A 62 -19.40 -10.92 0.81
C GLN A 62 -19.97 -10.97 -0.61
N SER A 63 -21.10 -11.60 -0.78
CA SER A 63 -21.84 -11.62 -2.05
C SER A 63 -22.45 -10.24 -2.37
N ILE A 64 -22.74 -10.02 -3.66
CA ILE A 64 -23.41 -8.80 -4.12
C ILE A 64 -24.74 -8.60 -3.42
N ASP A 65 -25.51 -9.66 -3.21
CA ASP A 65 -26.83 -9.58 -2.58
C ASP A 65 -26.73 -9.25 -1.08
N GLU A 66 -25.75 -9.79 -0.39
CA GLU A 66 -25.48 -9.41 1.01
C GLU A 66 -25.12 -7.93 1.12
N ILE A 67 -24.21 -7.43 0.27
CA ILE A 67 -23.81 -6.01 0.25
C ILE A 67 -25.03 -5.12 -0.06
N LYS A 68 -25.81 -5.46 -1.09
CA LYS A 68 -27.05 -4.72 -1.44
C LYS A 68 -28.04 -4.66 -0.28
N ASN A 69 -28.27 -5.80 0.39
CA ASN A 69 -29.20 -5.86 1.50
C ASN A 69 -28.76 -4.98 2.68
N ILE A 70 -27.45 -4.90 2.94
CA ILE A 70 -26.90 -4.01 3.96
C ILE A 70 -27.10 -2.56 3.55
N LEU A 71 -26.75 -2.18 2.32
CA LEU A 71 -26.88 -0.81 1.81
C LEU A 71 -28.35 -0.34 1.78
N LEU A 72 -29.28 -1.22 1.44
CA LEU A 72 -30.71 -0.91 1.44
C LEU A 72 -31.26 -0.67 2.84
N LYS A 73 -30.78 -1.38 3.85
CA LYS A 73 -31.19 -1.18 5.25
C LYS A 73 -30.67 0.13 5.84
N GLU A 74 -29.50 0.60 5.37
CA GLU A 74 -28.89 1.86 5.81
C GLU A 74 -29.46 3.09 5.05
N LYS A 75 -30.28 2.86 4.02
CA LYS A 75 -30.95 3.92 3.28
C LYS A 75 -32.11 4.47 4.11
N ASN A 76 -31.89 5.60 4.75
CA ASN A 76 -32.98 6.36 5.37
C ASN A 76 -33.96 6.86 4.29
N GLU A 77 -35.24 6.59 4.46
CA GLU A 77 -36.34 6.87 3.47
C GLU A 77 -36.58 8.35 3.21
N THR A 78 -35.86 9.26 3.90
CA THR A 78 -36.31 10.66 4.04
C THR A 78 -35.74 11.65 3.04
N GLU A 79 -34.73 11.33 2.22
CA GLU A 79 -34.23 12.30 1.24
C GLU A 79 -33.76 11.66 -0.09
N PRO A 80 -34.30 12.07 -1.26
CA PRO A 80 -33.88 11.58 -2.55
C PRO A 80 -32.67 12.37 -3.09
N HIS A 81 -31.55 12.41 -2.36
CA HIS A 81 -30.30 12.88 -2.93
C HIS A 81 -29.50 11.68 -3.47
N ASN A 82 -29.67 11.39 -4.75
CA ASN A 82 -28.87 10.42 -5.48
C ASN A 82 -27.84 11.18 -6.33
N LYS A 83 -26.78 11.69 -5.70
CA LYS A 83 -25.59 12.11 -6.44
C LYS A 83 -24.68 10.91 -6.68
N ASN A 84 -24.59 10.48 -7.93
CA ASN A 84 -23.61 9.50 -8.34
C ASN A 84 -22.39 10.26 -8.87
N ILE A 85 -21.27 10.21 -8.12
CA ILE A 85 -20.01 10.79 -8.53
C ILE A 85 -19.10 9.64 -8.95
N ILE A 86 -18.65 9.65 -10.19
CA ILE A 86 -17.68 8.69 -10.70
C ILE A 86 -16.36 9.45 -10.84
N LEU A 87 -15.37 9.08 -10.04
CA LEU A 87 -14.01 9.60 -10.17
C LEU A 87 -13.31 8.86 -11.31
N ASN A 88 -12.87 9.60 -12.32
CA ASN A 88 -12.16 9.01 -13.44
C ASN A 88 -10.73 8.63 -13.03
N ARG A 89 -10.27 7.47 -13.52
CA ARG A 89 -8.87 7.07 -13.38
C ARG A 89 -8.01 8.08 -14.16
N LYS A 90 -6.97 8.60 -13.50
CA LYS A 90 -5.88 9.25 -14.24
C LYS A 90 -5.18 8.14 -15.03
N GLU A 91 -4.97 8.37 -16.32
CA GLU A 91 -4.26 7.45 -17.21
C GLU A 91 -2.76 7.46 -16.84
N ASP A 92 -2.41 6.70 -15.83
CA ASP A 92 -1.03 6.43 -15.45
C ASP A 92 -0.66 5.02 -15.94
N GLU A 93 0.49 4.85 -16.56
CA GLU A 93 1.02 3.53 -16.94
C GLU A 93 1.37 2.67 -15.71
N TRP A 94 1.51 3.28 -14.52
CA TRP A 94 1.85 2.57 -13.30
C TRP A 94 0.66 1.81 -12.71
N ILE A 95 0.86 0.51 -12.55
CA ILE A 95 -0.09 -0.34 -11.81
C ILE A 95 0.21 -0.19 -10.31
N PRO A 96 -0.73 0.35 -9.50
CA PRO A 96 -0.52 0.53 -8.08
C PRO A 96 -0.26 -0.81 -7.37
N TRP A 97 1.00 -1.06 -7.09
CA TRP A 97 1.50 -2.21 -6.34
C TRP A 97 2.57 -1.75 -5.37
N PHE A 98 2.24 -1.68 -4.11
CA PHE A 98 3.15 -1.20 -3.08
C PHE A 98 2.79 -1.78 -1.71
N PRO A 99 3.74 -1.84 -0.76
CA PRO A 99 3.48 -2.31 0.58
C PRO A 99 2.65 -1.30 1.37
N VAL A 100 1.60 -1.76 2.02
CA VAL A 100 0.80 -0.99 2.99
C VAL A 100 1.17 -1.49 4.39
N ILE A 101 1.50 -0.57 5.30
CA ILE A 101 1.94 -0.92 6.66
C ILE A 101 0.80 -0.75 7.65
N ASP A 102 0.50 -1.83 8.35
CA ASP A 102 -0.35 -1.83 9.54
C ASP A 102 0.49 -1.40 10.76
N TYR A 103 0.35 -0.12 11.14
CA TYR A 103 1.12 0.42 12.26
C TYR A 103 0.60 -0.03 13.63
N GLY A 104 -0.57 -0.61 13.72
CA GLY A 104 -1.02 -1.31 14.93
C GLY A 104 -0.17 -2.54 15.24
N ARG A 105 0.38 -3.17 14.21
CA ARG A 105 1.25 -4.34 14.33
C ARG A 105 2.74 -4.03 14.16
N CYS A 106 3.10 -3.01 13.40
CA CYS A 106 4.49 -2.70 13.05
C CYS A 106 5.32 -2.27 14.27
N LYS A 107 6.38 -3.01 14.58
CA LYS A 107 7.35 -2.70 15.65
C LYS A 107 8.58 -1.92 15.14
N SER A 108 8.57 -1.45 13.90
CA SER A 108 9.69 -0.71 13.28
C SER A 108 11.04 -1.46 13.37
N CYS A 109 11.06 -2.78 13.27
CA CYS A 109 12.27 -3.61 13.32
C CYS A 109 13.21 -3.41 12.12
N LYS A 110 12.79 -2.67 11.10
CA LYS A 110 13.57 -2.28 9.90
C LYS A 110 13.95 -3.44 8.97
N GLN A 111 13.46 -4.65 9.21
CA GLN A 111 13.76 -5.82 8.39
C GLN A 111 13.33 -5.60 6.93
N CYS A 112 12.10 -5.12 6.70
CA CYS A 112 11.57 -4.81 5.37
C CYS A 112 12.40 -3.74 4.64
N ALA A 113 12.78 -2.65 5.32
CA ALA A 113 13.61 -1.59 4.76
C ALA A 113 15.02 -2.09 4.39
N SER A 114 15.61 -2.98 5.20
CA SER A 114 16.91 -3.59 4.94
C SER A 114 16.83 -4.63 3.82
N PHE A 115 15.70 -5.29 3.67
CA PHE A 115 15.48 -6.35 2.69
C PHE A 115 15.18 -5.81 1.29
N CYS A 116 14.44 -4.70 1.18
CA CYS A 116 13.98 -4.15 -0.09
C CYS A 116 15.14 -3.65 -0.97
N LEU A 117 15.27 -4.22 -2.18
CA LEU A 117 16.29 -3.82 -3.16
C LEU A 117 15.85 -2.63 -4.02
N PHE A 118 14.60 -2.22 -3.93
CA PHE A 118 13.99 -1.23 -4.82
C PHE A 118 13.90 0.15 -4.17
N GLY A 119 14.06 0.25 -2.85
CA GLY A 119 14.03 1.53 -2.15
C GLY A 119 12.60 2.05 -1.88
N ALA A 120 11.62 1.15 -1.74
CA ALA A 120 10.24 1.53 -1.42
C ALA A 120 10.08 2.09 0.00
N PHE A 121 10.97 1.74 0.93
CA PHE A 121 10.92 2.12 2.33
C PHE A 121 11.97 3.15 2.71
N GLU A 122 11.62 3.98 3.67
CA GLU A 122 12.52 4.88 4.38
C GLU A 122 12.42 4.67 5.90
N VAL A 123 13.49 4.96 6.60
CA VAL A 123 13.50 5.01 8.07
C VAL A 123 13.62 6.46 8.49
N THR A 124 12.60 6.96 9.15
CA THR A 124 12.53 8.35 9.62
C THR A 124 13.55 8.61 10.75
N ARG A 125 13.75 9.86 11.14
CA ARG A 125 14.73 10.26 12.20
C ARG A 125 14.39 9.66 13.56
N ASP A 126 13.11 9.48 13.85
CA ASP A 126 12.57 8.81 15.05
C ASP A 126 12.58 7.28 14.95
N GLY A 127 13.13 6.73 13.86
CA GLY A 127 13.33 5.30 13.67
C GLY A 127 12.12 4.54 13.13
N LYS A 128 11.02 5.21 12.77
CA LYS A 128 9.82 4.61 12.20
C LYS A 128 10.07 4.21 10.74
N VAL A 129 9.55 3.05 10.33
CA VAL A 129 9.58 2.62 8.94
C VAL A 129 8.36 3.17 8.21
N VAL A 130 8.60 3.83 7.07
CA VAL A 130 7.54 4.39 6.22
C VAL A 130 7.73 3.94 4.76
N VAL A 131 6.65 3.92 3.99
CA VAL A 131 6.69 3.74 2.54
C VAL A 131 6.78 5.13 1.89
N SER A 132 7.99 5.50 1.49
CA SER A 132 8.27 6.82 0.90
C SER A 132 8.14 6.84 -0.62
N ASN A 133 8.47 5.71 -1.26
CA ASN A 133 8.47 5.59 -2.72
C ASN A 133 7.63 4.38 -3.15
N PRO A 134 6.28 4.49 -3.15
CA PRO A 134 5.41 3.38 -3.49
C PRO A 134 5.58 2.90 -4.94
N ASP A 135 5.90 3.80 -5.87
CA ASP A 135 6.16 3.55 -7.29
C ASP A 135 7.49 2.81 -7.56
N HIS A 136 8.43 2.85 -6.62
CA HIS A 136 9.66 2.05 -6.71
C HIS A 136 9.42 0.56 -6.44
N CYS A 137 8.28 0.19 -5.90
CA CYS A 137 7.99 -1.21 -5.60
C CYS A 137 7.86 -2.02 -6.90
N LYS A 138 8.59 -3.14 -6.98
CA LYS A 138 8.47 -4.03 -8.11
C LYS A 138 7.09 -4.72 -8.12
N THR A 139 6.35 -4.60 -9.21
CA THR A 139 5.06 -5.26 -9.41
C THR A 139 5.17 -6.77 -9.13
N ASN A 140 4.17 -7.32 -8.45
CA ASN A 140 4.09 -8.73 -8.04
C ASN A 140 5.22 -9.19 -7.09
N CYS A 141 5.83 -8.27 -6.32
CA CYS A 141 6.84 -8.63 -5.32
C CYS A 141 6.30 -8.39 -3.89
N PRO A 142 5.74 -9.40 -3.20
CA PRO A 142 5.30 -9.30 -1.80
C PRO A 142 6.39 -9.73 -0.80
N ALA A 143 7.66 -9.80 -1.20
CA ALA A 143 8.73 -10.42 -0.43
C ALA A 143 8.95 -9.79 0.97
N CYS A 144 8.79 -8.47 1.09
CA CYS A 144 8.88 -7.78 2.39
C CYS A 144 7.75 -8.16 3.35
N ALA A 145 6.56 -8.49 2.84
CA ALA A 145 5.44 -8.96 3.65
C ALA A 145 5.68 -10.39 4.15
N ARG A 146 6.22 -11.26 3.29
CA ARG A 146 6.50 -12.67 3.63
C ARG A 146 7.57 -12.85 4.72
N ILE A 147 8.43 -11.85 4.93
CA ILE A 147 9.46 -11.89 5.97
C ILE A 147 9.14 -10.97 7.17
N CYS A 148 8.01 -10.29 7.18
CA CYS A 148 7.66 -9.38 8.26
C CYS A 148 7.26 -10.18 9.52
N PRO A 149 8.04 -10.17 10.62
CA PRO A 149 7.78 -11.01 11.80
C PRO A 149 6.44 -10.69 12.49
N GLU A 150 5.94 -9.47 12.28
CA GLU A 150 4.68 -9.01 12.85
C GLU A 150 3.49 -9.13 11.88
N ALA A 151 3.67 -9.70 10.67
CA ALA A 151 2.67 -9.71 9.60
C ALA A 151 2.01 -8.33 9.36
N ALA A 152 2.81 -7.26 9.54
CA ALA A 152 2.35 -5.88 9.48
C ALA A 152 2.29 -5.31 8.06
N ILE A 153 2.85 -5.99 7.05
CA ILE A 153 2.92 -5.49 5.68
C ILE A 153 1.89 -6.22 4.83
N MET A 154 1.10 -5.42 4.11
CA MET A 154 0.04 -5.91 3.23
C MET A 154 0.28 -5.49 1.79
N PHE A 155 -0.24 -6.30 0.87
CA PHE A 155 -0.39 -6.03 -0.56
C PHE A 155 -1.85 -6.32 -0.94
N PRO A 156 -2.74 -5.31 -0.91
CA PRO A 156 -4.18 -5.54 -1.04
C PRO A 156 -4.62 -6.20 -2.35
N LYS A 157 -3.79 -6.12 -3.39
CA LYS A 157 -4.04 -6.74 -4.71
C LYS A 157 -3.54 -8.20 -4.80
N LEU A 158 -2.84 -8.71 -3.78
CA LEU A 158 -2.45 -10.12 -3.70
C LEU A 158 -3.65 -10.97 -3.27
N GLU A 159 -3.66 -12.25 -3.64
CA GLU A 159 -4.70 -13.20 -3.18
C GLU A 159 -4.33 -13.90 -1.86
N GLU A 160 -3.04 -13.95 -1.54
CA GLU A 160 -2.46 -14.67 -0.39
C GLU A 160 -2.84 -14.01 0.95
N SER A 161 -3.60 -14.72 1.78
CA SER A 161 -3.91 -14.31 3.17
C SER A 161 -2.70 -14.61 4.09
N PRO A 162 -2.43 -13.80 5.11
CA PRO A 162 -3.06 -12.52 5.47
C PRO A 162 -2.41 -11.30 4.79
N ILE A 163 -1.51 -11.52 3.81
CA ILE A 163 -0.77 -10.45 3.11
C ILE A 163 -1.72 -9.55 2.31
N ASN A 164 -2.85 -10.09 1.85
CA ASN A 164 -3.88 -9.33 1.14
C ASN A 164 -4.67 -8.33 2.01
N GLY A 165 -4.44 -8.34 3.33
CA GLY A 165 -5.15 -7.51 4.30
C GLY A 165 -6.30 -8.22 5.01
N ASP A 166 -6.43 -9.54 4.81
CA ASP A 166 -7.33 -10.39 5.58
C ASP A 166 -6.94 -10.40 7.07
N GLU A 167 -7.87 -10.80 7.92
CA GLU A 167 -7.64 -10.97 9.35
C GLU A 167 -6.66 -12.12 9.61
N ILE A 168 -5.82 -11.92 10.61
CA ILE A 168 -4.91 -12.97 11.08
C ILE A 168 -5.69 -13.81 12.10
N ARG A 169 -6.15 -14.97 11.66
CA ARG A 169 -6.96 -15.87 12.48
C ARG A 169 -6.13 -16.73 13.41
N ASP A 170 -4.95 -17.12 12.98
CA ASP A 170 -3.98 -17.91 13.77
C ASP A 170 -2.61 -17.23 13.74
N GLU A 171 -2.24 -16.65 14.88
CA GLU A 171 -0.94 -15.99 15.08
C GLU A 171 0.22 -16.98 15.08
N GLN A 172 0.01 -18.20 15.56
CA GLN A 172 1.09 -19.20 15.66
C GLN A 172 1.41 -19.76 14.29
N GLU A 173 0.39 -20.13 13.51
CA GLU A 173 0.54 -20.59 12.14
C GLU A 173 1.17 -19.50 11.26
N THR A 174 0.68 -18.27 11.37
CA THR A 174 1.22 -17.12 10.63
C THR A 174 2.72 -16.90 10.94
N ARG A 175 3.12 -16.96 12.20
CA ARG A 175 4.52 -16.83 12.61
C ARG A 175 5.39 -18.00 12.11
N ALA A 176 4.86 -19.23 12.15
CA ALA A 176 5.57 -20.39 11.63
C ALA A 176 5.83 -20.27 10.12
N LEU A 177 4.82 -19.84 9.35
CA LEU A 177 4.93 -19.58 7.92
C LEU A 177 5.96 -18.46 7.61
N ILE A 178 5.91 -17.35 8.36
CA ILE A 178 6.87 -16.25 8.19
C ILE A 178 8.30 -16.71 8.50
N LYS A 179 8.47 -17.52 9.55
CA LYS A 179 9.78 -18.08 9.89
C LYS A 179 10.32 -18.94 8.75
N LEU A 180 9.51 -19.84 8.21
CA LEU A 180 9.87 -20.67 7.06
C LEU A 180 10.23 -19.82 5.85
N ASN A 181 9.40 -18.84 5.49
CA ASN A 181 9.67 -17.91 4.39
C ASN A 181 10.98 -17.15 4.61
N THR A 182 11.27 -16.72 5.84
CA THR A 182 12.49 -16.00 6.18
C THR A 182 13.71 -16.89 6.00
N GLU A 183 13.66 -18.13 6.45
CA GLU A 183 14.74 -19.11 6.29
C GLU A 183 15.00 -19.42 4.79
N VAL A 184 13.94 -19.60 4.00
CA VAL A 184 14.05 -19.83 2.55
C VAL A 184 14.63 -18.62 1.82
N MET A 185 14.26 -17.41 2.19
CA MET A 185 14.64 -16.19 1.48
C MET A 185 15.96 -15.58 1.93
N LEU A 186 16.38 -15.80 3.17
CA LEU A 186 17.56 -15.20 3.81
C LEU A 186 18.58 -16.21 4.29
N GLY A 187 18.22 -17.49 4.38
CA GLY A 187 19.08 -18.56 4.93
C GLY A 187 19.17 -18.48 6.45
N ASN A 188 20.12 -19.26 7.00
CA ASN A 188 20.27 -19.41 8.46
C ASN A 188 20.84 -18.16 9.15
N ASP A 189 21.62 -17.34 8.44
CA ASP A 189 22.14 -16.07 8.96
C ASP A 189 21.36 -14.89 8.37
N VAL A 190 20.20 -14.63 8.96
CA VAL A 190 19.31 -13.53 8.55
C VAL A 190 20.01 -12.18 8.63
N TYR A 191 20.87 -11.97 9.64
CA TYR A 191 21.53 -10.68 9.84
C TYR A 191 22.58 -10.40 8.77
N ALA A 192 23.41 -11.36 8.44
CA ALA A 192 24.41 -11.25 7.36
C ALA A 192 23.71 -11.07 6.01
N ALA A 193 22.65 -11.84 5.73
CA ALA A 193 21.87 -11.72 4.50
C ALA A 193 21.23 -10.34 4.34
N LEU A 194 20.64 -9.77 5.39
CA LEU A 194 20.07 -8.42 5.37
C LEU A 194 21.14 -7.34 5.20
N THR A 195 22.31 -7.49 5.81
CA THR A 195 23.42 -6.57 5.66
C THR A 195 23.93 -6.54 4.22
N GLU A 196 24.10 -7.70 3.61
CA GLU A 196 24.50 -7.81 2.21
C GLU A 196 23.44 -7.25 1.25
N ARG A 197 22.15 -7.51 1.50
CA ARG A 197 21.06 -6.93 0.72
C ARG A 197 21.04 -5.40 0.82
N ARG A 198 21.24 -4.84 2.00
CA ARG A 198 21.34 -3.38 2.20
C ARG A 198 22.51 -2.80 1.40
N ARG A 199 23.66 -3.46 1.39
CA ARG A 199 24.83 -3.06 0.60
C ARG A 199 24.50 -3.06 -0.91
N LYS A 200 23.85 -4.11 -1.40
CA LYS A 200 23.42 -4.23 -2.81
C LYS A 200 22.39 -3.16 -3.17
N ALA A 201 21.40 -2.91 -2.31
CA ALA A 201 20.39 -1.89 -2.52
C ALA A 201 21.02 -0.49 -2.62
N LYS A 202 21.91 -0.14 -1.69
CA LYS A 202 22.66 1.14 -1.72
C LYS A 202 23.45 1.31 -3.02
N HIS A 203 24.18 0.27 -3.44
CA HIS A 203 24.95 0.31 -4.69
C HIS A 203 24.04 0.51 -5.91
N ARG A 204 22.90 -0.18 -5.97
CA ARG A 204 21.93 -0.05 -7.06
C ARG A 204 21.35 1.36 -7.12
N LEU A 205 20.93 1.92 -5.98
CA LEU A 205 20.35 3.27 -5.91
C LEU A 205 21.37 4.33 -6.33
N LEU A 206 22.64 4.20 -5.91
CA LEU A 206 23.71 5.10 -6.34
C LEU A 206 23.96 5.01 -7.86
N LYS A 207 23.88 3.81 -8.44
CA LYS A 207 24.03 3.62 -9.89
C LYS A 207 22.86 4.27 -10.64
N LEU A 208 21.62 4.12 -10.16
CA LEU A 208 20.45 4.75 -10.75
C LEU A 208 20.56 6.28 -10.72
N LYS A 209 20.97 6.85 -9.56
CA LYS A 209 21.19 8.29 -9.43
C LYS A 209 22.22 8.82 -10.42
N LYS A 210 23.38 8.17 -10.53
CA LYS A 210 24.43 8.53 -11.50
C LYS A 210 23.93 8.47 -12.95
N ASN A 211 23.14 7.45 -13.31
CA ASN A 211 22.57 7.32 -14.65
C ASN A 211 21.57 8.45 -14.95
N ALA A 212 20.70 8.80 -13.98
CA ALA A 212 19.75 9.90 -14.13
C ALA A 212 20.46 11.25 -14.29
N GLU A 213 21.52 11.51 -13.50
CA GLU A 213 22.34 12.71 -13.61
C GLU A 213 23.04 12.80 -14.98
N ALA A 214 23.57 11.67 -15.46
CA ALA A 214 24.21 11.60 -16.77
C ALA A 214 23.21 11.81 -17.93
N GLN A 215 21.99 11.29 -17.78
CA GLN A 215 20.92 11.51 -18.75
C GLN A 215 20.50 12.99 -18.79
N ALA A 216 20.25 13.58 -17.64
CA ALA A 216 19.89 15.00 -17.52
C ALA A 216 21.00 15.92 -18.11
N TYR A 217 22.27 15.56 -17.90
CA TYR A 217 23.40 16.29 -18.51
C TYR A 217 23.36 16.21 -20.04
N ARG A 218 23.14 15.02 -20.63
CA ARG A 218 23.06 14.84 -22.09
C ARG A 218 21.87 15.61 -22.69
N GLU A 219 20.75 15.64 -22.02
CA GLU A 219 19.57 16.39 -22.46
C GLU A 219 19.83 17.90 -22.47
N ARG A 220 20.51 18.43 -21.44
CA ARG A 220 20.94 19.83 -21.41
C ARG A 220 21.89 20.18 -22.56
N GLN A 221 22.86 19.34 -22.90
CA GLN A 221 23.77 19.54 -23.98
C GLN A 221 23.06 19.65 -25.36
N LYS A 222 22.08 18.73 -25.60
CA LYS A 222 21.25 18.78 -26.80
C LYS A 222 20.42 20.06 -26.91
N TYR A 223 20.02 20.66 -25.80
CA TYR A 223 19.30 21.93 -25.77
C TYR A 223 20.23 23.10 -26.17
N VAL A 224 21.46 23.11 -25.67
CA VAL A 224 22.46 24.14 -25.99
C VAL A 224 22.85 24.09 -27.48
N GLU A 225 23.09 22.87 -28.04
CA GLU A 225 23.41 22.68 -29.44
C GLU A 225 22.29 23.11 -30.43
N LYS A 226 21.03 23.03 -30.01
CA LYS A 226 19.87 23.47 -30.81
C LYS A 226 19.61 24.98 -30.74
N SER A 227 20.25 25.66 -29.80
CA SER A 227 20.07 27.11 -29.57
C SER A 227 21.20 27.96 -30.20
N GLN A 228 22.15 27.31 -30.86
CA GLN A 228 23.18 27.91 -31.70
C GLN A 228 22.86 27.71 -33.19
#